data_075ec548833ab93a53f5813bf120be13
#
_entry.id   075ec548833ab93a53f5813bf120be13
#
_cell.length_a   1.000
_cell.length_b   1.000
_cell.length_c   1.000
_cell.angle_alpha   90.00
_cell.angle_beta   90.00
_cell.angle_gamma   90.00
#
_symmetry.space_group_name_H-M   'P 1'
#
loop_
_entity.id
_entity.type
_entity.pdbx_description
1 polymer ?
#
loop_
_entity_poly.entity_id
_entity_poly.type
_entity_poly.pdbx_seq_one_letter_code
_entity_poly.pdbx_strand_id
1 'polypeptide(L)'
;MRDGASKTKTLKRAGPWHGWPGVLGVALLLVLAGCEGSSGPSSGDGDKETASAQAQVSSSSADTSTASSEQPEALSESVTVTVTTQLTDARRLEVTGRTNLPDRTRLLVVLEREASGVNWQVRTEVGNGRFTAGPLGPGSGLIAGRYLIRVSMPAADVQPSAVKARVGARGEHLTGPLVARSPHGLGNVIEYRKEYQVEQ
;
A
#
# COMPACT_ATOMS: atom_id res chain seq x y z
N MET A 1 -31.50 -20.68 60.10
CA MET A 1 -32.66 -19.75 60.09
C MET A 1 -32.25 -18.46 59.40
N ARG A 2 -33.06 -18.04 58.43
CA ARG A 2 -33.12 -16.78 57.64
C ARG A 2 -32.25 -16.85 56.40
N ASP A 3 -32.76 -17.20 55.24
CA ASP A 3 -33.70 -16.53 54.30
C ASP A 3 -33.24 -15.12 53.87
N GLY A 4 -32.99 -14.95 52.61
CA GLY A 4 -32.73 -13.64 52.01
C GLY A 4 -32.49 -13.66 50.53
N ALA A 5 -33.51 -13.94 49.79
CA ALA A 5 -34.06 -13.17 48.69
C ALA A 5 -33.16 -12.93 47.44
N SER A 6 -33.42 -13.72 46.47
CA SER A 6 -33.22 -13.50 45.04
C SER A 6 -33.86 -12.20 44.57
N LYS A 7 -33.09 -11.31 43.93
CA LYS A 7 -33.63 -10.20 43.14
C LYS A 7 -33.32 -10.43 41.68
N THR A 8 -34.28 -11.01 41.00
CA THR A 8 -34.38 -11.03 39.53
C THR A 8 -34.55 -9.61 39.00
N LYS A 9 -33.59 -9.13 38.21
CA LYS A 9 -33.71 -7.86 37.49
C LYS A 9 -34.11 -8.13 36.06
N THR A 10 -35.35 -7.73 35.80
CA THR A 10 -36.07 -7.79 34.52
C THR A 10 -35.34 -7.11 33.38
N LEU A 11 -35.14 -7.84 32.29
CA LEU A 11 -34.68 -7.32 31.01
C LEU A 11 -35.73 -6.38 30.42
N LYS A 12 -35.40 -5.13 30.19
CA LYS A 12 -36.17 -4.22 29.37
C LYS A 12 -35.87 -4.43 27.91
N ARG A 13 -36.89 -4.81 27.22
CA ARG A 13 -37.03 -5.04 25.76
C ARG A 13 -36.68 -3.77 24.99
N ALA A 14 -35.79 -3.90 24.00
CA ALA A 14 -35.52 -2.87 23.00
C ALA A 14 -36.70 -2.73 22.04
N GLY A 15 -37.10 -1.48 21.80
CA GLY A 15 -38.14 -1.11 20.84
C GLY A 15 -37.66 -1.15 19.39
N PRO A 16 -38.59 -1.21 18.43
CA PRO A 16 -38.28 -1.33 17.00
C PRO A 16 -37.85 0.00 16.40
N TRP A 17 -36.77 -0.04 15.64
CA TRP A 17 -36.32 1.08 14.84
C TRP A 17 -37.21 1.26 13.62
N HIS A 18 -37.81 2.43 13.53
CA HIS A 18 -38.61 2.87 12.42
C HIS A 18 -37.75 3.19 11.22
N GLY A 19 -38.14 2.65 10.08
CA GLY A 19 -37.54 2.87 8.78
C GLY A 19 -37.70 4.32 8.30
N TRP A 20 -36.69 4.73 7.56
CA TRP A 20 -36.70 5.96 6.79
C TRP A 20 -36.94 5.64 5.32
N PRO A 21 -38.05 6.09 4.71
CA PRO A 21 -38.20 6.12 3.27
C PRO A 21 -37.96 7.55 2.78
N GLY A 22 -37.07 7.75 1.88
CA GLY A 22 -36.86 9.02 1.19
C GLY A 22 -36.05 8.77 -0.06
N VAL A 23 -36.69 8.38 -1.04
CA VAL A 23 -37.06 8.90 -2.35
C VAL A 23 -36.43 10.24 -2.66
N LEU A 24 -35.63 10.28 -3.70
CA LEU A 24 -35.78 11.14 -4.88
C LEU A 24 -34.64 10.95 -5.84
N GLY A 25 -34.99 10.46 -7.00
CA GLY A 25 -34.16 10.33 -8.16
C GLY A 25 -33.79 11.70 -8.73
N VAL A 26 -32.59 11.77 -9.23
CA VAL A 26 -32.16 12.76 -10.21
C VAL A 26 -31.57 12.03 -11.39
N ALA A 27 -32.38 11.98 -12.45
CA ALA A 27 -31.95 11.59 -13.78
C ALA A 27 -30.97 12.67 -14.29
N LEU A 28 -29.73 12.33 -14.57
CA LEU A 28 -28.81 13.19 -15.29
C LEU A 28 -28.64 12.69 -16.71
N LEU A 29 -29.15 13.46 -17.63
CA LEU A 29 -29.08 13.29 -19.09
C LEU A 29 -27.60 13.31 -19.55
N LEU A 30 -27.21 12.25 -20.26
CA LEU A 30 -26.02 12.18 -21.09
C LEU A 30 -26.22 13.00 -22.36
N VAL A 31 -25.42 14.03 -22.53
CA VAL A 31 -25.22 14.69 -23.82
C VAL A 31 -23.93 14.14 -24.42
N LEU A 32 -24.10 13.32 -25.45
CA LEU A 32 -23.05 12.88 -26.37
C LEU A 32 -22.88 13.99 -27.42
N ALA A 33 -21.78 14.70 -27.39
CA ALA A 33 -21.31 15.51 -28.51
C ALA A 33 -20.21 14.76 -29.24
N GLY A 34 -20.54 14.26 -30.41
CA GLY A 34 -19.61 13.69 -31.37
C GLY A 34 -18.78 14.79 -32.03
N CYS A 35 -17.53 14.49 -32.33
CA CYS A 35 -16.72 15.18 -33.33
C CYS A 35 -16.24 14.15 -34.34
N GLU A 36 -16.90 14.13 -35.48
CA GLU A 36 -16.39 13.61 -36.73
C GLU A 36 -15.50 14.69 -37.40
N GLY A 37 -14.41 14.28 -37.94
CA GLY A 37 -13.53 15.11 -38.77
C GLY A 37 -12.40 14.24 -39.28
N SER A 38 -12.56 13.71 -40.39
CA SER A 38 -12.40 14.08 -41.78
C SER A 38 -11.16 13.42 -42.37
N SER A 39 -11.47 12.49 -43.24
CA SER A 39 -10.55 11.81 -44.20
C SER A 39 -10.00 12.81 -45.22
N GLY A 40 -8.75 12.66 -45.58
CA GLY A 40 -8.21 13.24 -46.79
C GLY A 40 -7.07 12.37 -47.34
N PRO A 41 -7.23 11.74 -48.51
CA PRO A 41 -6.16 11.05 -49.17
C PRO A 41 -5.38 12.01 -50.09
N SER A 42 -4.05 11.93 -50.08
CA SER A 42 -3.25 12.50 -51.17
C SER A 42 -2.24 11.47 -51.60
N SER A 43 -2.49 10.96 -52.80
CA SER A 43 -1.58 10.21 -53.62
C SER A 43 -0.48 11.12 -54.18
N GLY A 44 0.72 10.62 -54.24
CA GLY A 44 1.85 11.24 -54.91
C GLY A 44 2.87 10.20 -55.28
N ASP A 45 2.76 9.68 -56.50
CA ASP A 45 3.76 8.90 -57.21
C ASP A 45 5.06 9.70 -57.43
N GLY A 46 6.18 9.01 -57.41
CA GLY A 46 7.46 9.58 -57.81
C GLY A 46 8.58 8.53 -57.81
N ASP A 47 8.64 7.74 -58.89
CA ASP A 47 9.79 6.92 -59.27
C ASP A 47 11.09 7.73 -59.43
N LYS A 48 12.21 7.16 -59.02
CA LYS A 48 13.45 6.91 -59.80
C LYS A 48 14.61 6.58 -58.88
N GLU A 49 15.04 5.35 -58.91
CA GLU A 49 16.21 4.75 -59.62
C GLU A 49 17.60 5.33 -59.32
N THR A 50 18.48 4.39 -58.93
CA THR A 50 19.92 4.22 -59.23
C THR A 50 20.92 4.97 -58.37
N ALA A 51 21.71 4.23 -57.59
CA ALA A 51 23.09 3.91 -57.87
C ALA A 51 23.81 3.27 -56.69
N SER A 52 24.45 2.17 -56.96
CA SER A 52 25.46 1.46 -56.17
C SER A 52 26.62 2.36 -55.74
N ALA A 53 27.03 2.21 -54.48
CA ALA A 53 28.46 2.35 -54.13
C ALA A 53 28.75 1.46 -52.92
N GLN A 54 29.49 0.39 -53.17
CA GLN A 54 30.20 -0.40 -52.18
C GLN A 54 31.36 0.43 -51.62
N ALA A 55 31.47 0.45 -50.31
CA ALA A 55 32.75 0.74 -49.65
C ALA A 55 32.75 0.08 -48.25
N GLN A 56 33.41 -1.05 -48.19
CA GLN A 56 34.44 -1.53 -47.26
C GLN A 56 34.27 -1.28 -45.74
N VAL A 57 34.09 -2.44 -45.14
CA VAL A 57 34.63 -2.93 -43.87
C VAL A 57 35.65 -2.03 -43.16
N SER A 58 35.26 -1.60 -41.99
CA SER A 58 36.20 -1.35 -40.91
C SER A 58 35.69 -2.09 -39.69
N SER A 59 36.32 -3.20 -39.42
CA SER A 59 36.20 -3.97 -38.20
C SER A 59 36.66 -3.08 -37.04
N SER A 60 35.73 -2.50 -36.33
CA SER A 60 36.01 -1.92 -35.01
C SER A 60 35.50 -2.92 -34.00
N SER A 61 36.44 -3.60 -33.38
CA SER A 61 36.21 -4.42 -32.18
C SER A 61 35.63 -3.53 -31.10
N ALA A 62 34.33 -3.48 -31.04
CA ALA A 62 33.65 -2.91 -29.87
C ALA A 62 33.78 -3.93 -28.74
N ASP A 63 34.59 -3.58 -27.77
CA ASP A 63 34.51 -4.16 -26.42
C ASP A 63 33.05 -4.35 -26.04
N THR A 64 32.64 -5.61 -26.10
CA THR A 64 31.41 -6.03 -25.43
C THR A 64 31.66 -5.96 -23.93
N SER A 65 31.54 -4.76 -23.42
CA SER A 65 31.31 -4.57 -21.99
C SER A 65 30.04 -5.33 -21.68
N THR A 66 30.18 -6.56 -21.23
CA THR A 66 29.14 -7.37 -20.65
C THR A 66 28.68 -6.62 -19.39
N ALA A 67 27.75 -5.67 -19.60
CA ALA A 67 26.92 -5.22 -18.51
C ALA A 67 26.13 -6.46 -18.06
N SER A 68 26.68 -7.14 -17.08
CA SER A 68 26.00 -8.16 -16.31
C SER A 68 24.72 -7.47 -15.81
N SER A 69 23.62 -7.73 -16.49
CA SER A 69 22.29 -7.41 -15.96
C SER A 69 22.10 -8.35 -14.77
N GLU A 70 22.64 -7.94 -13.63
CA GLU A 70 22.30 -8.56 -12.35
C GLU A 70 20.81 -8.44 -12.20
N GLN A 71 20.14 -9.51 -12.56
CA GLN A 71 18.72 -9.68 -12.30
C GLN A 71 18.57 -9.58 -10.79
N PRO A 72 17.70 -8.67 -10.28
CA PRO A 72 17.59 -8.45 -8.83
C PRO A 72 17.32 -9.77 -8.14
N GLU A 73 18.24 -10.16 -7.25
CA GLU A 73 18.16 -11.41 -6.53
C GLU A 73 16.88 -11.46 -5.71
N ALA A 74 16.15 -12.58 -5.79
CA ALA A 74 14.92 -12.79 -5.03
C ALA A 74 15.19 -12.68 -3.52
N LEU A 75 14.21 -12.21 -2.76
CA LEU A 75 14.31 -12.15 -1.30
C LEU A 75 14.29 -13.59 -0.77
N SER A 76 15.39 -14.04 -0.19
CA SER A 76 15.57 -15.40 0.33
C SER A 76 15.43 -15.48 1.85
N GLU A 77 15.54 -14.37 2.55
CA GLU A 77 15.48 -14.30 4.01
C GLU A 77 14.03 -14.06 4.49
N SER A 78 13.76 -14.54 5.71
CA SER A 78 12.51 -14.21 6.40
C SER A 78 12.37 -12.71 6.59
N VAL A 79 11.18 -12.18 6.32
CA VAL A 79 10.89 -10.75 6.49
C VAL A 79 10.98 -10.37 7.97
N THR A 80 11.73 -9.31 8.22
CA THR A 80 11.85 -8.69 9.53
C THR A 80 11.37 -7.25 9.52
N VAL A 81 10.66 -6.87 10.58
CA VAL A 81 10.24 -5.49 10.84
C VAL A 81 10.45 -5.21 12.31
N THR A 82 11.16 -4.13 12.63
CA THR A 82 11.26 -3.60 13.99
C THR A 82 10.79 -2.17 14.01
N VAL A 83 10.09 -1.77 15.06
CA VAL A 83 9.46 -0.45 15.17
C VAL A 83 9.85 0.22 16.47
N THR A 84 10.32 1.46 16.36
CA THR A 84 10.51 2.42 17.46
C THR A 84 9.49 3.55 17.29
N THR A 85 9.01 4.06 18.39
CA THR A 85 7.97 5.10 18.45
C THR A 85 8.43 6.26 19.28
N GLN A 86 8.08 7.47 18.85
CA GLN A 86 8.34 8.70 19.59
C GLN A 86 7.06 9.56 19.59
N LEU A 87 6.63 10.00 20.78
CA LEU A 87 5.56 10.99 20.91
C LEU A 87 6.16 12.38 20.76
N THR A 88 5.63 13.18 19.84
CA THR A 88 6.04 14.58 19.63
C THR A 88 5.46 15.48 20.72
N ASP A 89 5.95 16.73 20.83
CA ASP A 89 5.42 17.74 21.75
C ASP A 89 3.93 18.03 21.49
N ALA A 90 3.51 17.92 20.23
CA ALA A 90 2.09 18.03 19.83
C ALA A 90 1.27 16.77 20.17
N ARG A 91 1.84 15.83 20.95
CA ARG A 91 1.23 14.54 21.31
C ARG A 91 0.78 13.73 20.08
N ARG A 92 1.55 13.76 18.99
CA ARG A 92 1.35 12.93 17.82
C ARG A 92 2.48 11.92 17.70
N LEU A 93 2.20 10.75 17.15
CA LEU A 93 3.15 9.64 17.13
C LEU A 93 3.97 9.64 15.85
N GLU A 94 5.29 9.64 16.01
CA GLU A 94 6.22 9.28 14.96
C GLU A 94 6.61 7.81 15.11
N VAL A 95 6.63 7.11 13.97
CA VAL A 95 6.98 5.69 13.87
C VAL A 95 8.18 5.56 12.97
N THR A 96 9.28 5.09 13.50
CA THR A 96 10.49 4.75 12.74
C THR A 96 10.69 3.24 12.78
N GLY A 97 11.04 2.64 11.65
CA GLY A 97 11.27 1.20 11.61
C GLY A 97 12.49 0.80 10.79
N ARG A 98 12.93 -0.44 11.02
CA ARG A 98 13.93 -1.15 10.21
C ARG A 98 13.31 -2.40 9.63
N THR A 99 13.73 -2.76 8.42
CA THR A 99 13.26 -3.95 7.71
C THR A 99 14.32 -4.41 6.70
N ASN A 100 14.28 -5.68 6.33
CA ASN A 100 15.07 -6.24 5.23
C ASN A 100 14.32 -6.23 3.89
N LEU A 101 13.15 -5.58 3.82
CA LEU A 101 12.45 -5.38 2.56
C LEU A 101 13.29 -4.53 1.60
N PRO A 102 13.16 -4.75 0.29
CA PRO A 102 13.84 -3.95 -0.72
C PRO A 102 13.57 -2.46 -0.58
N ASP A 103 14.53 -1.64 -0.94
CA ASP A 103 14.33 -0.20 -1.03
C ASP A 103 13.19 0.16 -1.97
N ARG A 104 12.50 1.26 -1.68
CA ARG A 104 11.28 1.71 -2.36
C ARG A 104 10.06 0.81 -2.15
N THR A 105 10.13 -0.19 -1.26
CA THR A 105 8.92 -0.91 -0.84
C THR A 105 7.95 0.05 -0.20
N ARG A 106 6.74 0.11 -0.73
CA ARG A 106 5.65 0.94 -0.20
C ARG A 106 5.04 0.26 1.01
N LEU A 107 4.93 1.00 2.09
CA LEU A 107 4.34 0.57 3.35
C LEU A 107 3.15 1.45 3.72
N LEU A 108 2.20 0.87 4.41
CA LEU A 108 1.10 1.57 5.09
C LEU A 108 1.29 1.40 6.59
N VAL A 109 1.42 2.52 7.29
CA VAL A 109 1.50 2.55 8.76
C VAL A 109 0.19 3.10 9.29
N VAL A 110 -0.47 2.35 10.16
CA VAL A 110 -1.76 2.69 10.77
C VAL A 110 -1.58 2.72 12.28
N LEU A 111 -2.06 3.79 12.90
CA LEU A 111 -2.24 3.90 14.35
C LEU A 111 -3.72 3.86 14.65
N GLU A 112 -4.18 2.87 15.39
CA GLU A 112 -5.59 2.69 15.75
C GLU A 112 -5.76 2.77 17.26
N ARG A 113 -6.74 3.54 17.74
CA ARG A 113 -7.11 3.58 19.14
C ARG A 113 -8.06 2.43 19.45
N GLU A 114 -7.63 1.48 20.29
CA GLU A 114 -8.41 0.26 20.58
C GLU A 114 -9.80 0.54 21.14
N ALA A 115 -9.93 1.52 22.02
CA ALA A 115 -11.21 1.82 22.69
C ALA A 115 -12.30 2.37 21.72
N SER A 116 -11.93 2.92 20.56
CA SER A 116 -12.88 3.57 19.66
C SER A 116 -12.79 3.13 18.21
N GLY A 117 -11.75 2.38 17.83
CA GLY A 117 -11.48 2.01 16.44
C GLY A 117 -11.07 3.18 15.53
N VAL A 118 -10.96 4.40 16.08
CA VAL A 118 -10.47 5.55 15.31
C VAL A 118 -9.03 5.32 14.93
N ASN A 119 -8.70 5.56 13.66
CA ASN A 119 -7.35 5.33 13.15
C ASN A 119 -6.81 6.50 12.31
N TRP A 120 -5.51 6.59 12.25
CA TRP A 120 -4.73 7.50 11.42
C TRP A 120 -3.73 6.66 10.62
N GLN A 121 -3.55 7.00 9.36
CA GLN A 121 -2.70 6.22 8.47
C GLN A 121 -1.80 7.11 7.62
N VAL A 122 -0.59 6.62 7.37
CA VAL A 122 0.41 7.28 6.51
C VAL A 122 1.03 6.22 5.60
N ARG A 123 1.19 6.56 4.32
CA ARG A 123 2.01 5.77 3.39
C ARG A 123 3.43 6.26 3.46
N THR A 124 4.37 5.33 3.45
CA THR A 124 5.81 5.59 3.43
C THR A 124 6.51 4.57 2.53
N GLU A 125 7.79 4.77 2.30
CA GLU A 125 8.63 3.86 1.53
C GLU A 125 9.87 3.47 2.33
N VAL A 126 10.40 2.29 2.03
CA VAL A 126 11.67 1.82 2.58
C VAL A 126 12.81 2.50 1.85
N GLY A 127 13.78 3.00 2.60
CA GLY A 127 15.05 3.52 2.10
C GLY A 127 16.20 3.10 3.00
N ASN A 128 17.22 2.49 2.44
CA ASN A 128 18.37 1.97 3.18
C ASN A 128 17.96 1.05 4.36
N GLY A 129 16.96 0.18 4.12
CA GLY A 129 16.45 -0.73 5.14
C GLY A 129 15.69 -0.05 6.28
N ARG A 130 15.25 1.20 6.12
CA ARG A 130 14.52 1.99 7.13
C ARG A 130 13.27 2.63 6.55
N PHE A 131 12.34 2.98 7.41
CA PHE A 131 11.19 3.82 7.06
C PHE A 131 10.80 4.72 8.24
N THR A 132 10.16 5.84 7.92
CA THR A 132 9.58 6.76 8.92
C THR A 132 8.17 7.11 8.49
N ALA A 133 7.25 7.11 9.41
CA ALA A 133 5.85 7.46 9.19
C ALA A 133 5.33 8.34 10.33
N GLY A 134 4.60 9.35 9.97
CA GLY A 134 4.02 10.28 10.94
C GLY A 134 4.12 11.73 10.50
N PRO A 135 3.73 12.63 11.40
CA PRO A 135 3.14 12.37 12.71
C PRO A 135 1.69 11.85 12.63
N LEU A 136 1.40 10.76 13.32
CA LEU A 136 0.09 10.11 13.38
C LEU A 136 -0.71 10.62 14.59
N GLY A 137 -2.01 10.82 14.41
CA GLY A 137 -2.91 11.32 15.45
C GLY A 137 -3.66 12.58 15.03
N PRO A 138 -4.66 13.02 15.82
CA PRO A 138 -5.41 14.23 15.55
C PRO A 138 -4.58 15.49 15.81
N GLY A 139 -5.02 16.62 15.28
CA GLY A 139 -4.36 17.92 15.53
C GLY A 139 -4.34 18.31 17.02
N SER A 140 -5.30 17.84 17.80
CA SER A 140 -5.36 18.03 19.26
C SER A 140 -4.43 17.11 20.06
N GLY A 141 -3.71 16.21 19.38
CA GLY A 141 -2.86 15.22 20.03
C GLY A 141 -3.61 13.94 20.45
N LEU A 142 -2.83 12.88 20.68
CA LEU A 142 -3.34 11.61 21.16
C LEU A 142 -3.75 11.73 22.64
N ILE A 143 -4.91 11.21 22.97
CA ILE A 143 -5.38 11.11 24.36
C ILE A 143 -4.86 9.82 25.00
N ALA A 144 -4.82 9.78 26.32
CA ALA A 144 -4.39 8.60 27.06
C ALA A 144 -5.20 7.35 26.66
N GLY A 145 -4.52 6.20 26.59
CA GLY A 145 -5.14 4.93 26.24
C GLY A 145 -4.25 4.01 25.43
N ARG A 146 -4.79 2.84 25.09
CA ARG A 146 -4.11 1.84 24.27
C ARG A 146 -4.35 2.05 22.79
N TYR A 147 -3.29 1.85 22.05
CA TYR A 147 -3.25 1.98 20.59
C TYR A 147 -2.57 0.76 19.99
N LEU A 148 -2.98 0.41 18.81
CA LEU A 148 -2.36 -0.62 17.98
C LEU A 148 -1.66 0.05 16.78
N ILE A 149 -0.37 -0.19 16.65
CA ILE A 149 0.40 0.19 15.48
C ILE A 149 0.44 -1.01 14.53
N ARG A 150 0.01 -0.80 13.29
CA ARG A 150 0.13 -1.80 12.22
C ARG A 150 1.03 -1.26 11.13
N VAL A 151 2.01 -2.06 10.72
CA VAL A 151 2.83 -1.79 9.54
C VAL A 151 2.55 -2.90 8.54
N SER A 152 2.06 -2.54 7.38
CA SER A 152 1.72 -3.50 6.33
C SER A 152 2.37 -3.12 5.01
N MET A 153 2.78 -4.13 4.24
CA MET A 153 3.11 -3.99 2.83
C MET A 153 1.83 -4.30 2.04
N PRO A 154 1.30 -3.36 1.25
CA PRO A 154 0.24 -3.65 0.30
C PRO A 154 0.64 -4.78 -0.65
N ALA A 155 -0.35 -5.36 -1.34
CA ALA A 155 -0.11 -6.45 -2.29
C ALA A 155 1.00 -6.11 -3.30
N ALA A 156 1.75 -7.12 -3.72
CA ALA A 156 2.93 -6.95 -4.55
C ALA A 156 2.63 -6.29 -5.92
N ASP A 157 1.43 -6.46 -6.45
CA ASP A 157 0.98 -5.89 -7.73
C ASP A 157 1.04 -4.36 -7.77
N VAL A 158 0.82 -3.68 -6.63
CA VAL A 158 0.90 -2.21 -6.52
C VAL A 158 2.29 -1.69 -6.13
N GLN A 159 3.26 -2.58 -5.95
CA GLN A 159 4.65 -2.20 -5.65
C GLN A 159 5.43 -1.77 -6.90
N PRO A 160 6.50 -0.98 -6.77
CA PRO A 160 7.41 -0.69 -7.87
C PRO A 160 7.98 -1.96 -8.50
N SER A 161 8.33 -1.90 -9.79
CA SER A 161 8.86 -3.04 -10.54
C SER A 161 10.11 -3.66 -9.90
N ALA A 162 11.04 -2.82 -9.42
CA ALA A 162 12.24 -3.28 -8.72
C ALA A 162 11.93 -4.05 -7.43
N VAL A 163 10.89 -3.65 -6.69
CA VAL A 163 10.42 -4.37 -5.50
C VAL A 163 9.79 -5.70 -5.92
N LYS A 164 8.91 -5.69 -6.94
CA LYS A 164 8.28 -6.91 -7.46
C LYS A 164 9.29 -7.94 -7.95
N ALA A 165 10.37 -7.51 -8.58
CA ALA A 165 11.42 -8.39 -9.04
C ALA A 165 12.08 -9.16 -7.88
N ARG A 166 12.10 -8.59 -6.67
CA ARG A 166 12.69 -9.21 -5.47
C ARG A 166 11.69 -9.99 -4.63
N VAL A 167 10.48 -9.45 -4.44
CA VAL A 167 9.47 -10.09 -3.59
C VAL A 167 8.55 -11.05 -4.34
N GLY A 168 8.60 -11.06 -5.67
CA GLY A 168 7.69 -11.80 -6.55
C GLY A 168 6.48 -10.98 -6.95
N ALA A 169 5.86 -11.30 -8.09
CA ALA A 169 4.71 -10.57 -8.65
C ALA A 169 3.48 -10.62 -7.72
N ARG A 170 3.36 -11.65 -6.91
CA ARG A 170 2.31 -11.86 -5.91
C ARG A 170 2.88 -12.06 -4.50
N GLY A 171 4.12 -11.64 -4.25
CA GLY A 171 4.79 -11.79 -2.98
C GLY A 171 5.23 -13.23 -2.67
N GLU A 172 5.50 -14.03 -3.70
CA GLU A 172 5.87 -15.46 -3.57
C GLU A 172 7.18 -15.67 -2.81
N HIS A 173 8.08 -14.69 -2.88
CA HIS A 173 9.37 -14.77 -2.21
C HIS A 173 9.33 -14.22 -0.78
N LEU A 174 8.18 -13.73 -0.32
CA LEU A 174 8.02 -13.30 1.07
C LEU A 174 7.86 -14.52 1.96
N THR A 175 8.69 -14.62 2.99
CA THR A 175 8.69 -15.71 3.96
C THR A 175 8.78 -15.18 5.39
N GLY A 176 8.42 -16.01 6.35
CA GLY A 176 8.55 -15.71 7.77
C GLY A 176 7.21 -15.40 8.47
N PRO A 177 7.26 -15.17 9.79
CA PRO A 177 6.08 -15.07 10.65
C PRO A 177 5.21 -13.83 10.41
N LEU A 178 5.75 -12.81 9.74
CA LEU A 178 5.01 -11.59 9.40
C LEU A 178 4.25 -11.70 8.08
N VAL A 179 4.41 -12.81 7.35
CA VAL A 179 3.80 -13.02 6.04
C VAL A 179 2.46 -13.72 6.20
N ALA A 180 1.43 -13.15 5.59
CA ALA A 180 0.08 -13.69 5.55
C ALA A 180 -0.45 -13.69 4.13
N ARG A 181 -1.42 -14.54 3.85
CA ARG A 181 -2.17 -14.45 2.59
C ARG A 181 -3.14 -13.30 2.63
N SER A 182 -3.15 -12.51 1.56
CA SER A 182 -4.15 -11.46 1.38
C SER A 182 -5.56 -12.05 1.39
N PRO A 183 -6.49 -11.53 2.20
CA PRO A 183 -7.88 -12.01 2.23
C PRO A 183 -8.61 -11.78 0.89
N HIS A 184 -8.06 -10.93 0.03
CA HIS A 184 -8.62 -10.63 -1.29
C HIS A 184 -7.97 -11.45 -2.42
N GLY A 185 -7.18 -12.48 -2.11
CA GLY A 185 -6.53 -13.32 -3.10
C GLY A 185 -5.39 -12.65 -3.87
N LEU A 186 -4.86 -11.52 -3.40
CA LEU A 186 -3.81 -10.74 -4.05
C LEU A 186 -2.39 -11.24 -3.79
N GLY A 187 -2.25 -12.46 -3.29
CA GLY A 187 -0.96 -13.08 -2.97
C GLY A 187 -0.56 -12.88 -1.51
N ASN A 188 0.74 -12.89 -1.25
CA ASN A 188 1.26 -12.70 0.09
C ASN A 188 1.44 -11.22 0.41
N VAL A 189 1.15 -10.86 1.65
CA VAL A 189 1.30 -9.52 2.23
C VAL A 189 2.06 -9.63 3.54
N ILE A 190 2.55 -8.51 4.02
CA ILE A 190 3.24 -8.44 5.31
C ILE A 190 2.38 -7.64 6.26
N GLU A 191 2.29 -8.11 7.50
CA GLU A 191 1.62 -7.42 8.58
C GLU A 191 2.42 -7.55 9.88
N TYR A 192 2.88 -6.43 10.40
CA TYR A 192 3.50 -6.29 11.72
C TYR A 192 2.56 -5.52 12.64
N ARG A 193 2.43 -5.95 13.89
CA ARG A 193 1.59 -5.32 14.90
C ARG A 193 2.38 -5.05 16.17
N LYS A 194 2.13 -3.90 16.78
CA LYS A 194 2.72 -3.50 18.06
C LYS A 194 1.72 -2.69 18.87
N GLU A 195 1.51 -3.08 20.12
CA GLU A 195 0.77 -2.28 21.07
C GLU A 195 1.57 -1.06 21.52
N TYR A 196 0.89 0.03 21.76
CA TYR A 196 1.45 1.28 22.24
C TYR A 196 0.52 1.93 23.26
N GLN A 197 1.08 2.33 24.40
CA GLN A 197 0.34 3.01 25.46
C GLN A 197 0.68 4.50 25.47
N VAL A 198 -0.34 5.35 25.39
CA VAL A 198 -0.21 6.79 25.64
C VAL A 198 -0.60 7.05 27.08
N GLU A 199 0.32 7.59 27.87
CA GLU A 199 0.10 7.96 29.26
C GLU A 199 -0.53 9.36 29.36
N GLN A 200 -1.05 9.69 30.54
CA GLN A 200 -1.67 10.99 30.84
C GLN A 200 -0.64 12.12 30.91
#